data_716a718c698d5fcacb322ab143e3d194
#
_entry.id   716a718c698d5fcacb322ab143e3d194
#
_cell.length_a   1.000
_cell.length_b   1.000
_cell.length_c   1.000
_cell.angle_alpha   90.00
_cell.angle_beta   90.00
_cell.angle_gamma   90.00
#
_symmetry.space_group_name_H-M   'P 1'
#
loop_
_entity.id
_entity.type
_entity.pdbx_description
1 polymer ?
#
loop_
_entity_poly.entity_id
_entity_poly.type
_entity_poly.pdbx_seq_one_letter_code
_entity_poly.pdbx_strand_id
1 'polypeptide(L)'
;MKIDRAGYPFIAAALVPAAALLASRRRGLAIPFAALGAFFAYFFRDPERAVPQDPGLVVSPADGRVMIAGPSDRRWAPPGDWKQVTIFLSPTDVHINRAPVDGTVTRIEYRPGKFLPAYDEGSNDNELNEIWIDHNGRTIVVRQVVGILARRIVCRIQETERVERGERIGLMKFGSRMDVFLPVTAELLVQVGERVVAGETVLAILGDGRAG
;
A
#
# COMPACT_ATOMS: atom_id res chain seq x y z
N MET A 1 6.03 17.23 -8.80
CA MET A 1 5.75 16.15 -7.83
C MET A 1 4.52 16.55 -7.04
N LYS A 2 3.44 15.79 -7.11
CA LYS A 2 2.26 16.02 -6.25
C LYS A 2 2.56 15.54 -4.84
N ILE A 3 1.92 16.16 -3.85
CA ILE A 3 1.96 15.76 -2.44
C ILE A 3 0.55 15.37 -2.03
N ASP A 4 0.41 14.22 -1.40
CA ASP A 4 -0.87 13.77 -0.90
C ASP A 4 -1.38 14.69 0.21
N ARG A 5 -2.69 14.99 0.18
CA ARG A 5 -3.34 15.90 1.14
C ARG A 5 -3.22 15.43 2.60
N ALA A 6 -3.08 14.13 2.84
CA ALA A 6 -2.85 13.61 4.19
C ALA A 6 -1.50 14.04 4.77
N GLY A 7 -0.57 14.52 3.95
CA GLY A 7 0.73 15.07 4.36
C GLY A 7 0.68 16.53 4.81
N TYR A 8 -0.30 17.32 4.36
CA TYR A 8 -0.33 18.75 4.63
C TYR A 8 -0.27 19.13 6.12
N PRO A 9 -1.01 18.47 7.03
CA PRO A 9 -0.91 18.76 8.46
C PRO A 9 0.48 18.52 9.03
N PHE A 10 1.17 17.45 8.58
CA PHE A 10 2.52 17.12 9.04
C PHE A 10 3.56 18.12 8.52
N ILE A 11 3.46 18.50 7.25
CA ILE A 11 4.31 19.48 6.61
C ILE A 11 4.11 20.84 7.29
N ALA A 12 2.88 21.26 7.51
CA ALA A 12 2.57 22.52 8.20
C ALA A 12 3.10 22.53 9.64
N ALA A 13 2.90 21.43 10.41
CA ALA A 13 3.40 21.31 11.76
C ALA A 13 4.93 21.40 11.87
N ALA A 14 5.65 21.05 10.80
CA ALA A 14 7.10 21.19 10.73
C ALA A 14 7.52 22.59 10.22
N LEU A 15 6.92 23.07 9.13
CA LEU A 15 7.37 24.31 8.48
C LEU A 15 6.92 25.59 9.20
N VAL A 16 5.78 25.60 9.92
CA VAL A 16 5.33 26.77 10.68
C VAL A 16 6.33 27.15 11.78
N PRO A 17 6.78 26.20 12.67
CA PRO A 17 7.84 26.50 13.61
C PRO A 17 9.16 26.91 12.94
N ALA A 18 9.53 26.28 11.83
CA ALA A 18 10.73 26.64 11.09
C ALA A 18 10.68 28.12 10.64
N ALA A 19 9.55 28.53 10.05
CA ALA A 19 9.35 29.91 9.61
C ALA A 19 9.40 30.91 10.78
N ALA A 20 8.77 30.60 11.91
CA ALA A 20 8.79 31.45 13.10
C ALA A 20 10.21 31.61 13.68
N LEU A 21 11.00 30.53 13.69
CA LEU A 21 12.41 30.55 14.12
C LEU A 21 13.29 31.33 13.17
N LEU A 22 13.05 31.26 11.88
CA LEU A 22 13.76 32.07 10.87
C LEU A 22 13.42 33.54 11.05
N ALA A 23 12.16 33.91 11.25
CA ALA A 23 11.73 35.28 11.49
C ALA A 23 12.34 35.86 12.76
N SER A 24 12.51 35.06 13.80
CA SER A 24 13.20 35.42 15.04
C SER A 24 14.73 35.34 14.97
N ARG A 25 15.29 35.16 13.76
CA ARG A 25 16.73 35.04 13.48
C ARG A 25 17.43 33.85 14.17
N ARG A 26 16.69 32.87 14.68
CA ARG A 26 17.22 31.65 15.32
C ARG A 26 17.46 30.55 14.27
N ARG A 27 18.28 30.83 13.24
CA ARG A 27 18.49 29.99 12.07
C ARG A 27 18.90 28.55 12.41
N GLY A 28 19.79 28.36 13.40
CA GLY A 28 20.25 27.03 13.81
C GLY A 28 19.12 26.12 14.31
N LEU A 29 18.14 26.68 15.02
CA LEU A 29 16.98 25.94 15.51
C LEU A 29 15.92 25.68 14.42
N ALA A 30 15.91 26.48 13.35
CA ALA A 30 14.99 26.29 12.22
C ALA A 30 15.36 25.08 11.35
N ILE A 31 16.65 24.73 11.27
CA ILE A 31 17.17 23.67 10.38
C ILE A 31 16.49 22.32 10.61
N PRO A 32 16.41 21.76 11.86
CA PRO A 32 15.78 20.47 12.08
C PRO A 32 14.29 20.46 11.71
N PHE A 33 13.57 21.56 11.92
CA PHE A 33 12.17 21.67 11.53
C PHE A 33 12.01 21.73 9.99
N ALA A 34 12.88 22.47 9.31
CA ALA A 34 12.89 22.49 7.85
C ALA A 34 13.23 21.12 7.25
N ALA A 35 14.22 20.41 7.82
CA ALA A 35 14.57 19.05 7.42
C ALA A 35 13.39 18.07 7.63
N LEU A 36 12.68 18.19 8.76
CA LEU A 36 11.48 17.39 9.04
C LEU A 36 10.35 17.69 8.05
N GLY A 37 10.14 18.96 7.70
CA GLY A 37 9.18 19.36 6.67
C GLY A 37 9.52 18.78 5.29
N ALA A 38 10.79 18.80 4.91
CA ALA A 38 11.29 18.20 3.68
C ALA A 38 11.09 16.67 3.69
N PHE A 39 11.35 16.01 4.82
CA PHE A 39 11.09 14.57 4.98
C PHE A 39 9.60 14.26 4.81
N PHE A 40 8.69 15.01 5.42
CA PHE A 40 7.26 14.79 5.24
C PHE A 40 6.82 15.05 3.81
N ALA A 41 7.34 16.09 3.14
CA ALA A 41 7.05 16.33 1.73
C ALA A 41 7.52 15.15 0.85
N TYR A 42 8.68 14.59 1.14
CA TYR A 42 9.20 13.41 0.47
C TYR A 42 8.36 12.16 0.77
N PHE A 43 8.01 11.93 2.03
CA PHE A 43 7.22 10.76 2.46
C PHE A 43 5.82 10.75 1.84
N PHE A 44 5.14 11.89 1.81
CA PHE A 44 3.78 12.01 1.25
C PHE A 44 3.77 12.33 -0.25
N ARG A 45 4.88 12.10 -0.95
CA ARG A 45 4.91 12.27 -2.41
C ARG A 45 3.95 11.31 -3.09
N ASP A 46 3.27 11.80 -4.11
CA ASP A 46 2.30 11.06 -4.91
C ASP A 46 2.67 11.17 -6.39
N PRO A 47 3.57 10.31 -6.90
CA PRO A 47 3.96 10.31 -8.30
C PRO A 47 2.83 9.77 -9.18
N GLU A 48 2.72 10.30 -10.40
CA GLU A 48 1.95 9.65 -11.45
C GLU A 48 2.64 8.34 -11.86
N ARG A 49 1.84 7.38 -12.36
CA ARG A 49 2.31 6.03 -12.70
C ARG A 49 1.85 5.63 -14.10
N ALA A 50 2.72 4.97 -14.83
CA ALA A 50 2.41 4.37 -16.12
C ALA A 50 1.80 2.98 -15.91
N VAL A 51 0.48 2.93 -15.78
CA VAL A 51 -0.24 1.68 -15.47
C VAL A 51 -0.38 0.83 -16.73
N PRO A 52 0.12 -0.43 -16.74
CA PRO A 52 -0.09 -1.37 -17.84
C PRO A 52 -1.59 -1.63 -18.08
N GLN A 53 -2.01 -1.65 -19.35
CA GLN A 53 -3.43 -1.74 -19.71
C GLN A 53 -3.86 -3.13 -20.22
N ASP A 54 -2.91 -4.06 -20.43
CA ASP A 54 -3.24 -5.39 -20.94
C ASP A 54 -4.21 -6.14 -20.02
N PRO A 55 -5.15 -6.90 -20.60
CA PRO A 55 -6.14 -7.64 -19.80
C PRO A 55 -5.50 -8.68 -18.88
N GLY A 56 -6.13 -8.92 -17.74
CA GLY A 56 -5.71 -9.97 -16.79
C GLY A 56 -4.44 -9.69 -16.00
N LEU A 57 -3.79 -8.53 -16.20
CA LEU A 57 -2.63 -8.15 -15.40
C LEU A 57 -3.04 -7.69 -13.99
N VAL A 58 -2.29 -8.14 -13.00
CA VAL A 58 -2.36 -7.69 -11.61
C VAL A 58 -1.14 -6.84 -11.33
N VAL A 59 -1.32 -5.55 -11.07
CA VAL A 59 -0.21 -4.64 -10.75
C VAL A 59 0.05 -4.55 -9.25
N SER A 60 1.25 -4.13 -8.88
CA SER A 60 1.60 -3.91 -7.48
C SER A 60 0.73 -2.82 -6.85
N PRO A 61 0.11 -3.08 -5.68
CA PRO A 61 -0.63 -2.06 -4.94
C PRO A 61 0.26 -1.11 -4.15
N ALA A 62 1.56 -1.39 -4.03
CA ALA A 62 2.49 -0.62 -3.23
C ALA A 62 3.90 -0.58 -3.84
N ASP A 63 4.66 0.48 -3.52
CA ASP A 63 6.11 0.48 -3.68
C ASP A 63 6.73 -0.34 -2.55
N GLY A 64 7.76 -1.12 -2.85
CA GLY A 64 8.46 -1.84 -1.79
C GLY A 64 9.28 -3.03 -2.27
N ARG A 65 9.51 -3.96 -1.36
CA ARG A 65 10.24 -5.20 -1.63
C ARG A 65 9.32 -6.39 -1.37
N VAL A 66 9.30 -7.35 -2.29
CA VAL A 66 8.55 -8.60 -2.16
C VAL A 66 9.17 -9.45 -1.04
N MET A 67 8.35 -9.82 -0.06
CA MET A 67 8.74 -10.69 1.05
C MET A 67 8.22 -12.12 0.87
N ILE A 68 7.04 -12.27 0.27
CA ILE A 68 6.40 -13.56 -0.01
C ILE A 68 5.88 -13.51 -1.45
N ALA A 69 6.12 -14.60 -2.20
CA ALA A 69 5.51 -14.84 -3.50
C ALA A 69 5.30 -16.36 -3.65
N GLY A 70 4.05 -16.83 -3.49
CA GLY A 70 3.75 -18.26 -3.53
C GLY A 70 2.41 -18.62 -2.90
N PRO A 71 2.22 -19.87 -2.48
CA PRO A 71 1.03 -20.30 -1.74
C PRO A 71 0.87 -19.52 -0.44
N SER A 72 -0.34 -19.15 -0.09
CA SER A 72 -0.61 -18.43 1.16
C SER A 72 -0.58 -19.38 2.37
N ASP A 73 -0.21 -18.84 3.54
CA ASP A 73 -0.41 -19.55 4.80
C ASP A 73 -1.88 -19.41 5.23
N ARG A 74 -2.60 -20.53 5.21
CA ARG A 74 -4.04 -20.60 5.55
C ARG A 74 -4.38 -20.04 6.94
N ARG A 75 -3.43 -20.00 7.87
CA ARG A 75 -3.65 -19.44 9.23
C ARG A 75 -3.92 -17.94 9.20
N TRP A 76 -3.38 -17.26 8.21
CA TRP A 76 -3.37 -15.79 8.12
C TRP A 76 -4.05 -15.26 6.86
N ALA A 77 -4.23 -16.12 5.86
CA ALA A 77 -4.95 -15.76 4.64
C ALA A 77 -6.45 -15.57 4.90
N PRO A 78 -7.15 -14.83 4.02
CA PRO A 78 -8.60 -14.88 3.98
C PRO A 78 -9.10 -16.32 3.75
N PRO A 79 -10.37 -16.64 4.13
CA PRO A 79 -10.93 -17.97 3.87
C PRO A 79 -10.81 -18.38 2.40
N GLY A 80 -10.33 -19.60 2.14
CA GLY A 80 -10.10 -20.15 0.79
C GLY A 80 -8.65 -20.49 0.51
N ASP A 81 -8.39 -20.87 -0.72
CA ASP A 81 -7.05 -21.20 -1.21
C ASP A 81 -6.53 -20.06 -2.10
N TRP A 82 -5.36 -19.53 -1.76
CA TRP A 82 -4.81 -18.35 -2.39
C TRP A 82 -3.33 -18.52 -2.74
N LYS A 83 -2.89 -17.80 -3.78
CA LYS A 83 -1.51 -17.36 -3.92
C LYS A 83 -1.37 -15.99 -3.27
N GLN A 84 -0.25 -15.75 -2.63
CA GLN A 84 0.02 -14.51 -1.90
C GLN A 84 1.27 -13.84 -2.43
N VAL A 85 1.17 -12.52 -2.62
CA VAL A 85 2.34 -11.64 -2.76
C VAL A 85 2.31 -10.65 -1.60
N THR A 86 3.37 -10.66 -0.80
CA THR A 86 3.54 -9.72 0.32
C THR A 86 4.63 -8.72 -0.02
N ILE A 87 4.34 -7.43 0.16
CA ILE A 87 5.22 -6.31 -0.15
C ILE A 87 5.47 -5.51 1.13
N PHE A 88 6.74 -5.35 1.50
CA PHE A 88 7.16 -4.48 2.60
C PHE A 88 7.48 -3.09 2.06
N LEU A 89 6.87 -2.07 2.66
CA LEU A 89 7.12 -0.66 2.37
C LEU A 89 8.08 -0.10 3.42
N SER A 90 9.29 0.26 3.02
CA SER A 90 10.22 0.96 3.90
C SER A 90 9.79 2.43 4.05
N PRO A 91 10.23 3.15 5.11
CA PRO A 91 9.89 4.58 5.29
C PRO A 91 10.27 5.50 4.12
N THR A 92 11.16 5.06 3.25
CA THR A 92 11.61 5.82 2.07
C THR A 92 10.80 5.52 0.81
N ASP A 93 9.96 4.48 0.81
CA ASP A 93 9.10 4.12 -0.31
C ASP A 93 7.87 5.05 -0.39
N VAL A 94 7.16 5.05 -1.51
CA VAL A 94 5.87 5.74 -1.63
C VAL A 94 4.80 4.94 -0.90
N HIS A 95 4.05 5.60 -0.03
CA HIS A 95 3.06 4.94 0.80
C HIS A 95 1.62 5.06 0.28
N ILE A 96 1.43 5.60 -0.91
CA ILE A 96 0.14 5.60 -1.61
C ILE A 96 -0.14 4.18 -2.10
N ASN A 97 -1.30 3.65 -1.71
CA ASN A 97 -1.74 2.34 -2.14
C ASN A 97 -2.66 2.44 -3.34
N ARG A 98 -2.53 1.49 -4.27
CA ARG A 98 -3.26 1.48 -5.54
C ARG A 98 -4.02 0.17 -5.73
N ALA A 99 -5.13 0.22 -6.48
CA ALA A 99 -5.88 -0.96 -6.86
C ALA A 99 -5.01 -1.85 -7.78
N PRO A 100 -4.85 -3.14 -7.47
CA PRO A 100 -4.04 -4.04 -8.31
C PRO A 100 -4.74 -4.44 -9.60
N VAL A 101 -6.06 -4.38 -9.63
CA VAL A 101 -6.93 -4.69 -10.76
C VAL A 101 -8.05 -3.67 -10.83
N ASP A 102 -8.71 -3.58 -11.97
CA ASP A 102 -10.02 -2.94 -12.09
C ASP A 102 -11.11 -3.91 -11.57
N GLY A 103 -12.20 -3.36 -11.04
CA GLY A 103 -13.29 -4.18 -10.53
C GLY A 103 -14.22 -3.44 -9.60
N THR A 104 -15.10 -4.20 -8.95
CA THR A 104 -16.03 -3.65 -7.96
C THR A 104 -15.59 -4.08 -6.56
N VAL A 105 -15.51 -3.15 -5.64
CA VAL A 105 -15.23 -3.42 -4.23
C VAL A 105 -16.44 -4.10 -3.61
N THR A 106 -16.30 -5.37 -3.24
CA THR A 106 -17.42 -6.15 -2.70
C THR A 106 -17.49 -6.14 -1.17
N ARG A 107 -16.32 -5.90 -0.52
CA ARG A 107 -16.24 -5.88 0.95
C ARG A 107 -15.03 -5.10 1.39
N ILE A 108 -15.16 -4.37 2.49
CA ILE A 108 -14.05 -3.76 3.23
C ILE A 108 -14.16 -4.18 4.69
N GLU A 109 -13.12 -4.80 5.22
CA GLU A 109 -13.09 -5.28 6.60
C GLU A 109 -11.89 -4.72 7.34
N TYR A 110 -12.15 -3.83 8.27
CA TYR A 110 -11.15 -3.31 9.19
C TYR A 110 -11.06 -4.20 10.44
N ARG A 111 -9.85 -4.58 10.84
CA ARG A 111 -9.57 -5.31 12.08
C ARG A 111 -8.58 -4.52 12.93
N PRO A 112 -8.96 -4.11 14.14
CA PRO A 112 -8.02 -3.55 15.09
C PRO A 112 -7.00 -4.62 15.50
N GLY A 113 -5.78 -4.20 15.83
CA GLY A 113 -4.72 -5.14 16.18
C GLY A 113 -3.54 -4.48 16.85
N LYS A 114 -2.39 -5.17 16.84
CA LYS A 114 -1.12 -4.71 17.39
C LYS A 114 -0.40 -3.77 16.42
N PHE A 115 0.75 -3.24 16.85
CA PHE A 115 1.65 -2.40 16.04
C PHE A 115 3.08 -2.96 16.13
N LEU A 116 3.25 -4.20 15.67
CA LEU A 116 4.54 -4.86 15.61
C LEU A 116 5.27 -4.50 14.31
N PRO A 117 6.60 -4.75 14.20
CA PRO A 117 7.30 -4.52 12.94
C PRO A 117 6.62 -5.26 11.78
N ALA A 118 6.31 -4.57 10.69
CA ALA A 118 5.54 -5.14 9.59
C ALA A 118 6.28 -6.26 8.83
N TYR A 119 7.59 -6.39 9.04
CA TYR A 119 8.43 -7.45 8.47
C TYR A 119 8.51 -8.71 9.36
N ASP A 120 7.99 -8.68 10.58
CA ASP A 120 7.98 -9.83 11.50
C ASP A 120 6.77 -10.73 11.26
N GLU A 121 6.91 -12.03 11.54
CA GLU A 121 5.79 -12.98 11.49
C GLU A 121 4.64 -12.59 12.42
N GLY A 122 4.94 -12.01 13.59
CA GLY A 122 3.95 -11.51 14.52
C GLY A 122 3.11 -10.35 13.99
N SER A 123 3.49 -9.72 12.87
CA SER A 123 2.72 -8.65 12.23
C SER A 123 1.37 -9.09 11.66
N ASN A 124 1.08 -10.38 11.63
CA ASN A 124 -0.24 -10.90 11.28
C ASN A 124 -1.32 -10.55 12.33
N ASP A 125 -0.91 -10.23 13.56
CA ASP A 125 -1.79 -9.71 14.62
C ASP A 125 -1.95 -8.19 14.58
N ASN A 126 -1.31 -7.49 13.65
CA ASN A 126 -1.38 -6.04 13.56
C ASN A 126 -2.74 -5.57 13.05
N GLU A 127 -3.03 -4.28 13.35
CA GLU A 127 -4.15 -3.56 12.74
C GLU A 127 -4.07 -3.69 11.22
N LEU A 128 -5.17 -4.08 10.60
CA LEU A 128 -5.25 -4.32 9.17
C LEU A 128 -6.59 -3.88 8.58
N ASN A 129 -6.58 -3.67 7.27
CA ASN A 129 -7.79 -3.41 6.48
C ASN A 129 -7.75 -4.28 5.23
N GLU A 130 -8.75 -5.13 5.05
CA GLU A 130 -8.93 -5.97 3.87
C GLU A 130 -9.91 -5.34 2.90
N ILE A 131 -9.54 -5.31 1.64
CA ILE A 131 -10.35 -4.80 0.53
C ILE A 131 -10.53 -5.95 -0.46
N TRP A 132 -11.75 -6.36 -0.67
CA TRP A 132 -12.15 -7.44 -1.56
C TRP A 132 -12.64 -6.84 -2.86
N ILE A 133 -12.05 -7.21 -3.98
CA ILE A 133 -12.36 -6.68 -5.32
C ILE A 133 -12.83 -7.83 -6.19
N ASP A 134 -14.01 -7.73 -6.74
CA ASP A 134 -14.48 -8.62 -7.81
C ASP A 134 -13.99 -8.08 -9.16
N HIS A 135 -13.10 -8.84 -9.78
CA HIS A 135 -12.60 -8.61 -11.12
C HIS A 135 -13.15 -9.68 -12.07
N ASN A 136 -14.24 -9.39 -12.77
CA ASN A 136 -14.87 -10.29 -13.73
C ASN A 136 -15.19 -11.69 -13.15
N GLY A 137 -15.80 -11.75 -11.97
CA GLY A 137 -16.14 -12.97 -11.25
C GLY A 137 -14.97 -13.64 -10.51
N ARG A 138 -13.82 -13.00 -10.45
CA ARG A 138 -12.65 -13.46 -9.68
C ARG A 138 -12.41 -12.51 -8.52
N THR A 139 -12.31 -13.06 -7.33
CA THR A 139 -12.01 -12.28 -6.13
C THR A 139 -10.52 -12.08 -6.00
N ILE A 140 -10.10 -10.83 -5.82
CA ILE A 140 -8.76 -10.43 -5.41
C ILE A 140 -8.87 -9.73 -4.06
N VAL A 141 -8.01 -10.09 -3.09
CA VAL A 141 -8.02 -9.44 -1.78
C VAL A 141 -6.73 -8.66 -1.60
N VAL A 142 -6.87 -7.40 -1.23
CA VAL A 142 -5.76 -6.50 -0.88
C VAL A 142 -5.83 -6.22 0.60
N ARG A 143 -4.77 -6.50 1.34
CA ARG A 143 -4.69 -6.26 2.78
C ARG A 143 -3.63 -5.22 3.08
N GLN A 144 -4.04 -4.15 3.72
CA GLN A 144 -3.18 -3.12 4.30
C GLN A 144 -2.85 -3.52 5.73
N VAL A 145 -1.57 -3.64 6.09
CA VAL A 145 -1.13 -4.00 7.45
C VAL A 145 -0.21 -2.92 7.96
N VAL A 146 -0.53 -2.34 9.11
CA VAL A 146 0.30 -1.31 9.75
C VAL A 146 1.57 -1.91 10.36
N GLY A 147 2.59 -1.07 10.54
CA GLY A 147 3.81 -1.39 11.28
C GLY A 147 3.92 -0.58 12.58
N ILE A 148 5.09 -0.59 13.22
CA ILE A 148 5.35 0.06 14.53
C ILE A 148 4.99 1.55 14.53
N LEU A 149 5.37 2.27 13.48
CA LEU A 149 5.17 3.71 13.35
C LEU A 149 3.85 4.06 12.65
N ALA A 150 3.30 3.12 11.88
CA ALA A 150 2.06 3.28 11.17
C ALA A 150 0.90 3.02 12.13
N ARG A 151 0.30 4.09 12.64
CA ARG A 151 -0.88 3.98 13.52
C ARG A 151 -2.19 4.35 12.81
N ARG A 152 -2.21 4.38 11.48
CA ARG A 152 -3.42 4.73 10.74
C ARG A 152 -3.37 4.25 9.30
N ILE A 153 -4.34 3.45 8.96
CA ILE A 153 -4.71 3.13 7.58
C ILE A 153 -5.70 4.20 7.10
N VAL A 154 -5.47 4.75 5.91
CA VAL A 154 -6.42 5.62 5.24
C VAL A 154 -6.95 4.85 4.04
N CYS A 155 -8.16 4.33 4.15
CA CYS A 155 -8.91 3.79 3.02
C CYS A 155 -9.73 4.91 2.39
N ARG A 156 -9.75 5.02 1.05
CA ARG A 156 -10.41 6.11 0.29
C ARG A 156 -11.56 5.65 -0.56
N ILE A 157 -11.79 4.36 -0.60
CA ILE A 157 -12.84 3.71 -1.38
C ILE A 157 -13.87 3.11 -0.44
N GLN A 158 -15.02 2.80 -0.98
CA GLN A 158 -16.16 2.23 -0.25
C GLN A 158 -16.62 0.93 -0.91
N GLU A 159 -17.39 0.14 -0.17
CA GLU A 159 -18.07 -1.03 -0.72
C GLU A 159 -19.02 -0.59 -1.85
N THR A 160 -19.15 -1.44 -2.86
CA THR A 160 -19.89 -1.21 -4.11
C THR A 160 -19.26 -0.22 -5.08
N GLU A 161 -18.19 0.46 -4.71
CA GLU A 161 -17.46 1.37 -5.59
C GLU A 161 -16.70 0.59 -6.66
N ARG A 162 -16.67 1.12 -7.88
CA ARG A 162 -15.84 0.61 -8.96
C ARG A 162 -14.48 1.29 -8.92
N VAL A 163 -13.44 0.50 -8.96
CA VAL A 163 -12.05 0.98 -9.00
C VAL A 163 -11.41 0.62 -10.34
N GLU A 164 -10.50 1.47 -10.78
CA GLU A 164 -9.65 1.21 -11.94
C GLU A 164 -8.29 0.68 -11.49
N ARG A 165 -7.66 -0.18 -12.30
CA ARG A 165 -6.29 -0.64 -12.04
C ARG A 165 -5.33 0.54 -11.92
N GLY A 166 -4.51 0.54 -10.86
CA GLY A 166 -3.59 1.64 -10.57
C GLY A 166 -4.23 2.84 -9.88
N GLU A 167 -5.54 2.87 -9.67
CA GLU A 167 -6.23 3.92 -8.93
C GLU A 167 -5.79 3.99 -7.47
N ARG A 168 -5.76 5.20 -6.90
CA ARG A 168 -5.35 5.45 -5.52
C ARG A 168 -6.44 5.04 -4.53
N ILE A 169 -6.28 3.91 -3.86
CA ILE A 169 -7.26 3.35 -2.93
C ILE A 169 -7.03 3.75 -1.47
N GLY A 170 -5.87 4.29 -1.16
CA GLY A 170 -5.54 4.68 0.21
C GLY A 170 -4.09 5.00 0.42
N LEU A 171 -3.72 5.08 1.69
CA LEU A 171 -2.31 5.16 2.10
C LEU A 171 -2.12 4.59 3.51
N MET A 172 -0.91 4.12 3.80
CA MET A 172 -0.46 3.76 5.13
C MET A 172 0.67 4.69 5.56
N LYS A 173 0.79 4.99 6.88
CA LYS A 173 1.80 5.94 7.37
C LYS A 173 2.93 5.18 8.07
N PHE A 174 4.19 5.41 7.64
CA PHE A 174 5.43 5.03 8.32
C PHE A 174 5.70 3.53 8.53
N GLY A 175 6.11 2.84 7.47
CA GLY A 175 6.53 1.45 7.50
C GLY A 175 5.36 0.48 7.65
N SER A 176 5.08 -0.26 6.62
CA SER A 176 3.85 -1.05 6.50
C SER A 176 4.06 -2.23 5.57
N ARG A 177 3.06 -3.09 5.49
CA ARG A 177 3.03 -4.24 4.60
C ARG A 177 1.73 -4.22 3.79
N MET A 178 1.83 -4.61 2.54
CA MET A 178 0.69 -4.89 1.66
C MET A 178 0.69 -6.36 1.29
N ASP A 179 -0.41 -7.06 1.54
CA ASP A 179 -0.60 -8.42 1.03
C ASP A 179 -1.61 -8.40 -0.12
N VAL A 180 -1.34 -9.16 -1.17
CA VAL A 180 -2.26 -9.39 -2.29
C VAL A 180 -2.54 -10.88 -2.34
N PHE A 181 -3.81 -11.25 -2.21
CA PHE A 181 -4.25 -12.63 -2.34
C PHE A 181 -4.95 -12.80 -3.69
N LEU A 182 -4.50 -13.78 -4.43
CA LEU A 182 -4.89 -14.08 -5.80
C LEU A 182 -5.45 -15.49 -5.90
N PRO A 183 -6.34 -15.77 -6.85
CA PRO A 183 -6.76 -17.13 -7.15
C PRO A 183 -5.55 -18.04 -7.37
N VAL A 184 -5.65 -19.32 -6.98
CA VAL A 184 -4.55 -20.30 -7.14
C VAL A 184 -4.14 -20.49 -8.60
N THR A 185 -5.03 -20.18 -9.55
CA THR A 185 -4.79 -20.22 -10.99
C THR A 185 -3.96 -19.06 -11.51
N ALA A 186 -3.74 -18.00 -10.72
CA ALA A 186 -2.92 -16.87 -11.15
C ALA A 186 -1.46 -17.29 -11.32
N GLU A 187 -0.80 -16.82 -12.36
CA GLU A 187 0.62 -16.98 -12.59
C GLU A 187 1.37 -15.82 -11.95
N LEU A 188 2.24 -16.09 -10.97
CA LEU A 188 3.07 -15.06 -10.33
C LEU A 188 4.28 -14.75 -11.19
N LEU A 189 4.55 -13.46 -11.41
CA LEU A 189 5.68 -12.97 -12.22
C LEU A 189 6.81 -12.35 -11.40
N VAL A 190 6.65 -12.28 -10.08
CA VAL A 190 7.63 -11.70 -9.16
C VAL A 190 8.19 -12.74 -8.20
N GLN A 191 9.38 -12.49 -7.69
CA GLN A 191 10.10 -13.36 -6.76
C GLN A 191 10.41 -12.61 -5.46
N VAL A 192 10.65 -13.37 -4.39
CA VAL A 192 11.07 -12.82 -3.10
C VAL A 192 12.38 -12.03 -3.27
N GLY A 193 12.42 -10.84 -2.69
CA GLY A 193 13.57 -9.93 -2.76
C GLY A 193 13.50 -8.88 -3.87
N GLU A 194 12.63 -9.03 -4.86
CA GLU A 194 12.46 -8.04 -5.92
C GLU A 194 11.86 -6.73 -5.41
N ARG A 195 12.25 -5.63 -6.06
CA ARG A 195 11.61 -4.33 -5.83
C ARG A 195 10.48 -4.13 -6.82
N VAL A 196 9.36 -3.66 -6.29
CA VAL A 196 8.14 -3.39 -7.05
C VAL A 196 7.70 -1.94 -6.89
N VAL A 197 6.99 -1.46 -7.89
CA VAL A 197 6.49 -0.08 -8.00
C VAL A 197 4.97 -0.12 -8.15
N ALA A 198 4.27 0.59 -7.26
CA ALA A 198 2.81 0.64 -7.23
C ALA A 198 2.21 1.10 -8.56
N GLY A 199 1.28 0.35 -9.10
CA GLY A 199 0.60 0.64 -10.35
C GLY A 199 1.40 0.37 -11.63
N GLU A 200 2.70 0.01 -11.53
CA GLU A 200 3.57 -0.22 -12.70
C GLU A 200 4.07 -1.66 -12.80
N THR A 201 4.60 -2.20 -11.69
CA THR A 201 5.14 -3.57 -11.70
C THR A 201 4.00 -4.59 -11.76
N VAL A 202 4.03 -5.48 -12.75
CA VAL A 202 3.10 -6.59 -12.85
C VAL A 202 3.50 -7.70 -11.88
N LEU A 203 2.62 -8.01 -10.92
CA LEU A 203 2.84 -9.07 -9.92
C LEU A 203 2.42 -10.44 -10.44
N ALA A 204 1.36 -10.48 -11.25
CA ALA A 204 0.77 -11.73 -11.72
C ALA A 204 -0.08 -11.52 -12.97
N ILE A 205 -0.36 -12.64 -13.63
CA ILE A 205 -1.37 -12.75 -14.69
C ILE A 205 -2.50 -13.63 -14.18
N LEU A 206 -3.73 -13.14 -14.29
CA LEU A 206 -4.93 -13.94 -14.05
C LEU A 206 -5.19 -14.76 -15.31
N GLY A 207 -4.98 -16.06 -15.25
CA GLY A 207 -5.26 -16.97 -16.36
C GLY A 207 -6.69 -16.79 -16.88
N ASP A 208 -6.91 -17.03 -18.16
CA ASP A 208 -8.25 -17.00 -18.73
C ASP A 208 -9.14 -18.02 -18.00
N GLY A 209 -10.20 -17.54 -17.36
CA GLY A 209 -11.10 -18.36 -16.54
C GLY A 209 -12.00 -19.28 -17.37
N ARG A 210 -11.41 -20.03 -18.25
CA ARG A 210 -12.06 -21.23 -18.82
C ARG A 210 -11.75 -22.40 -17.88
N ALA A 211 -12.56 -22.50 -16.83
CA ALA A 211 -12.75 -23.79 -16.17
C ALA A 211 -13.34 -24.72 -17.22
N GLY A 212 -12.61 -25.81 -17.56
CA GLY A 212 -13.12 -26.91 -18.35
C GLY A 212 -14.20 -27.70 -17.57
#